data_c10b7a98524a6dc3d1343d47bf26655f
#
_entry.id   c10b7a98524a6dc3d1343d47bf26655f
#
_cell.length_a   1.000
_cell.length_b   1.000
_cell.length_c   1.000
_cell.angle_alpha   90.00
_cell.angle_beta   90.00
_cell.angle_gamma   90.00
#
_symmetry.space_group_name_H-M   'P 1'
#
loop_
_entity.id
_entity.type
_entity.pdbx_description
1 polymer ?
#
loop_
_entity_poly.entity_id
_entity_poly.type
_entity_poly.pdbx_seq_one_letter_code
_entity_poly.pdbx_strand_id
1 'polypeptide(L)'
;MEEKIKELEKRVDWLYTMMYCQRARSVDRLIRNKVKDEDVLREEFECLLDCIEDERFSNQFWKLIKYVESFDHGFAAEFRRVEKVLTTGE
;
A
#
# COMPACT_ATOMS: atom_id res chain seq x y z
N MET A 1 2.09 -24.40 24.95
CA MET A 1 2.97 -23.40 24.29
C MET A 1 2.66 -23.24 22.81
N GLU A 2 2.49 -24.32 22.08
CA GLU A 2 2.15 -24.26 20.63
C GLU A 2 0.82 -23.56 20.37
N GLU A 3 -0.16 -23.73 21.26
CA GLU A 3 -1.48 -23.09 21.10
C GLU A 3 -1.40 -21.56 21.21
N LYS A 4 -0.55 -21.03 22.09
CA LYS A 4 -0.36 -19.58 22.24
C LYS A 4 0.32 -18.96 21.02
N ILE A 5 1.27 -19.68 20.42
CA ILE A 5 1.94 -19.23 19.19
C ILE A 5 0.94 -19.17 18.04
N LYS A 6 0.10 -20.20 17.89
CA LYS A 6 -0.95 -20.24 16.86
C LYS A 6 -1.97 -19.12 17.02
N GLU A 7 -2.35 -18.80 18.27
CA GLU A 7 -3.26 -17.69 18.55
C GLU A 7 -2.63 -16.35 18.20
N LEU A 8 -1.35 -16.16 18.50
CA LEU A 8 -0.62 -14.94 18.14
C LEU A 8 -0.49 -14.80 16.62
N GLU A 9 -0.21 -15.88 15.91
CA GLU A 9 -0.15 -15.89 14.45
C GLU A 9 -1.50 -15.53 13.83
N LYS A 10 -2.60 -16.07 14.37
CA LYS A 10 -3.95 -15.74 13.90
C LYS A 10 -4.29 -14.28 14.15
N ARG A 11 -3.87 -13.72 15.29
CA ARG A 11 -4.10 -12.30 15.62
C ARG A 11 -3.34 -11.38 14.69
N VAL A 12 -2.07 -11.71 14.41
CA VAL A 12 -1.24 -10.95 13.49
C VAL A 12 -1.85 -10.97 12.09
N ASP A 13 -2.27 -12.15 11.62
CA ASP A 13 -2.91 -12.32 10.33
C ASP A 13 -4.20 -11.50 10.23
N TRP A 14 -5.01 -11.52 11.29
CA TRP A 14 -6.25 -10.75 11.36
C TRP A 14 -5.98 -9.24 11.30
N LEU A 15 -4.96 -8.77 12.03
CA LEU A 15 -4.56 -7.36 12.01
C LEU A 15 -4.11 -6.93 10.62
N TYR A 16 -3.28 -7.73 9.95
CA TYR A 16 -2.85 -7.45 8.57
C TYR A 16 -4.03 -7.44 7.62
N THR A 17 -4.97 -8.36 7.78
CA THR A 17 -6.18 -8.40 6.95
C THR A 17 -7.01 -7.13 7.14
N MET A 18 -7.17 -6.65 8.36
CA MET A 18 -7.89 -5.40 8.64
C MET A 18 -7.18 -4.19 8.04
N MET A 19 -5.85 -4.12 8.20
CA MET A 19 -5.05 -3.04 7.62
C MET A 19 -5.19 -3.03 6.10
N TYR A 20 -5.11 -4.20 5.48
CA TYR A 20 -5.31 -4.34 4.04
C TYR A 20 -6.70 -3.82 3.62
N CYS A 21 -7.76 -4.23 4.30
CA CYS A 21 -9.11 -3.79 3.99
C CYS A 21 -9.24 -2.27 4.08
N GLN A 22 -8.64 -1.64 5.08
CA GLN A 22 -8.62 -0.20 5.21
C GLN A 22 -7.90 0.48 4.05
N ARG A 23 -6.73 -0.05 3.69
CA ARG A 23 -5.94 0.49 2.57
C ARG A 23 -6.66 0.31 1.23
N ALA A 24 -7.25 -0.87 1.00
CA ALA A 24 -8.00 -1.12 -0.22
C ALA A 24 -9.18 -0.14 -0.38
N ARG A 25 -9.92 0.10 0.69
CA ARG A 25 -11.03 1.06 0.69
C ARG A 25 -10.53 2.49 0.46
N SER A 26 -9.42 2.84 1.10
CA SER A 26 -8.83 4.17 0.96
C SER A 26 -8.36 4.41 -0.48
N VAL A 27 -7.65 3.45 -1.06
CA VAL A 27 -7.20 3.53 -2.46
C VAL A 27 -8.40 3.65 -3.41
N ASP A 28 -9.43 2.81 -3.24
CA ASP A 28 -10.63 2.87 -4.07
C ASP A 28 -11.34 4.21 -3.96
N ARG A 29 -11.40 4.77 -2.76
CA ARG A 29 -12.01 6.09 -2.52
C ARG A 29 -11.24 7.19 -3.23
N LEU A 30 -9.91 7.18 -3.13
CA LEU A 30 -9.06 8.18 -3.78
C LEU A 30 -9.24 8.14 -5.30
N ILE A 31 -9.28 6.95 -5.87
CA ILE A 31 -9.46 6.77 -7.30
C ILE A 31 -10.87 7.18 -7.73
N ARG A 32 -11.88 6.75 -6.99
CA ARG A 32 -13.30 7.05 -7.31
C ARG A 32 -13.57 8.55 -7.25
N ASN A 33 -13.01 9.22 -6.26
CA ASN A 33 -13.21 10.67 -6.07
C ASN A 33 -12.23 11.50 -6.90
N LYS A 34 -11.38 10.87 -7.69
CA LYS A 34 -10.38 11.53 -8.55
C LYS A 34 -9.50 12.51 -7.77
N VAL A 35 -9.07 12.08 -6.58
CA VAL A 35 -8.22 12.89 -5.72
C VAL A 35 -6.87 13.09 -6.39
N LYS A 36 -6.43 14.34 -6.49
CA LYS A 36 -5.13 14.72 -7.09
C LYS A 36 -4.23 15.45 -6.11
N ASP A 37 -4.64 15.57 -4.85
CA ASP A 37 -3.84 16.21 -3.81
C ASP A 37 -2.60 15.38 -3.54
N GLU A 38 -1.43 15.95 -3.82
CA GLU A 38 -0.15 15.26 -3.71
C GLU A 38 0.12 14.79 -2.28
N ASP A 39 -0.20 15.61 -1.28
CA ASP A 39 0.02 15.26 0.13
C ASP A 39 -0.81 14.06 0.55
N VAL A 40 -2.07 14.03 0.15
CA VAL A 40 -2.98 12.91 0.45
C VAL A 40 -2.49 11.63 -0.21
N LEU A 41 -2.12 11.72 -1.49
CA LEU A 41 -1.61 10.57 -2.24
C LEU A 41 -0.28 10.06 -1.68
N ARG A 42 0.61 10.98 -1.30
CA ARG A 42 1.91 10.64 -0.69
C ARG A 42 1.72 9.86 0.60
N GLU A 43 0.82 10.31 1.46
CA GLU A 43 0.50 9.63 2.71
C GLU A 43 0.01 8.20 2.46
N GLU A 44 -0.87 8.02 1.49
CA GLU A 44 -1.37 6.69 1.13
C GLU A 44 -0.26 5.79 0.60
N PHE A 45 0.61 6.31 -0.27
CA PHE A 45 1.76 5.56 -0.75
C PHE A 45 2.69 5.12 0.39
N GLU A 46 2.96 6.02 1.33
CA GLU A 46 3.81 5.70 2.47
C GLU A 46 3.22 4.58 3.33
N CYS A 47 1.92 4.62 3.57
CA CYS A 47 1.22 3.55 4.29
C CYS A 47 1.31 2.21 3.57
N LEU A 48 1.19 2.21 2.24
CA LEU A 48 1.30 0.99 1.44
C LEU A 48 2.73 0.46 1.43
N LEU A 49 3.72 1.35 1.38
CA LEU A 49 5.13 0.97 1.38
C LEU A 49 5.57 0.33 2.70
N ASP A 50 4.95 0.69 3.81
CA ASP A 50 5.26 0.08 5.11
C ASP A 50 5.00 -1.43 5.13
N CYS A 51 4.11 -1.92 4.27
CA CYS A 51 3.77 -3.34 4.18
C CYS A 51 3.98 -3.88 2.76
N ILE A 52 4.91 -3.31 2.00
CA ILE A 52 5.07 -3.61 0.58
C ILE A 52 5.47 -5.06 0.30
N GLU A 53 6.06 -5.76 1.26
CA GLU A 53 6.42 -7.17 1.13
C GLU A 53 5.19 -8.08 1.10
N ASP A 54 4.07 -7.62 1.64
CA ASP A 54 2.79 -8.34 1.54
C ASP A 54 2.18 -8.07 0.17
N GLU A 55 1.92 -9.13 -0.60
CA GLU A 55 1.40 -9.03 -1.95
C GLU A 55 0.10 -8.23 -2.03
N ARG A 56 -0.76 -8.32 -1.02
CA ARG A 56 -2.01 -7.57 -0.98
C ARG A 56 -1.77 -6.06 -1.00
N PHE A 57 -0.80 -5.59 -0.22
CA PHE A 57 -0.42 -4.18 -0.17
C PHE A 57 0.30 -3.76 -1.44
N SER A 58 1.16 -4.62 -1.98
CA SER A 58 1.85 -4.37 -3.24
C SER A 58 0.85 -4.18 -4.38
N ASN A 59 -0.19 -5.01 -4.45
CA ASN A 59 -1.25 -4.87 -5.46
C ASN A 59 -1.97 -3.53 -5.36
N GLN A 60 -2.26 -3.07 -4.16
CA GLN A 60 -2.90 -1.76 -3.95
C GLN A 60 -1.96 -0.62 -4.32
N PHE A 61 -0.67 -0.75 -4.00
CA PHE A 61 0.34 0.21 -4.39
C PHE A 61 0.37 0.41 -5.92
N TRP A 62 0.44 -0.68 -6.67
CA TRP A 62 0.48 -0.61 -8.13
C TRP A 62 -0.82 -0.09 -8.73
N LYS A 63 -1.96 -0.40 -8.11
CA LYS A 63 -3.25 0.16 -8.52
C LYS A 63 -3.24 1.68 -8.38
N LEU A 64 -2.71 2.19 -7.27
CA LEU A 64 -2.62 3.62 -7.04
C LEU A 64 -1.59 4.27 -7.99
N ILE A 65 -0.47 3.61 -8.27
CA ILE A 65 0.53 4.07 -9.24
C ILE A 65 -0.10 4.28 -10.62
N LYS A 66 -0.89 3.31 -11.09
CA LYS A 66 -1.58 3.43 -12.38
C LYS A 66 -2.52 4.63 -12.42
N TYR A 67 -3.22 4.85 -11.33
CA TYR A 67 -4.11 6.00 -11.22
C TYR A 67 -3.32 7.31 -11.31
N VAL A 68 -2.26 7.43 -10.53
CA VAL A 68 -1.44 8.65 -10.51
C VAL A 68 -0.76 8.91 -11.87
N GLU A 69 -0.31 7.86 -12.55
CA GLU A 69 0.27 7.99 -13.89
C GLU A 69 -0.68 8.65 -14.89
N SER A 70 -1.97 8.51 -14.69
CA SER A 70 -2.95 9.09 -15.61
C SER A 70 -2.96 10.62 -15.58
N PHE A 71 -2.38 11.25 -14.54
CA PHE A 71 -2.32 12.72 -14.46
C PHE A 71 -0.98 13.28 -14.01
N ASP A 72 -0.07 12.46 -13.44
CA ASP A 72 1.24 12.94 -12.97
C ASP A 72 2.28 11.81 -13.04
N HIS A 73 2.95 11.71 -14.17
CA HIS A 73 3.99 10.70 -14.40
C HIS A 73 5.21 10.88 -13.49
N GLY A 74 5.59 12.13 -13.21
CA GLY A 74 6.75 12.42 -12.38
C GLY A 74 6.55 11.93 -10.94
N PHE A 75 5.39 12.20 -10.38
CA PHE A 75 5.04 11.76 -9.04
C PHE A 75 5.00 10.23 -8.95
N ALA A 76 4.37 9.57 -9.91
CA ALA A 76 4.32 8.11 -9.97
C ALA A 76 5.72 7.50 -10.08
N ALA A 77 6.59 8.09 -10.92
CA ALA A 77 7.97 7.62 -11.10
C ALA A 77 8.78 7.71 -9.81
N GLU A 78 8.56 8.75 -9.00
CA GLU A 78 9.19 8.91 -7.70
C GLU A 78 8.91 7.71 -6.80
N PHE A 79 7.65 7.30 -6.67
CA PHE A 79 7.27 6.19 -5.82
C PHE A 79 7.65 4.83 -6.40
N ARG A 80 7.69 4.68 -7.71
CA ARG A 80 8.23 3.48 -8.35
C ARG A 80 9.69 3.25 -7.95
N ARG A 81 10.48 4.31 -7.89
CA ARG A 81 11.88 4.23 -7.46
C ARG A 81 11.99 3.85 -5.99
N VAL A 82 11.17 4.43 -5.13
CA VAL A 82 11.16 4.11 -3.71
C VAL A 82 10.81 2.64 -3.51
N GLU A 83 9.77 2.14 -4.16
CA GLU A 83 9.37 0.73 -4.09
C GLU A 83 10.52 -0.18 -4.53
N LYS A 84 11.17 0.13 -5.62
CA LYS A 84 12.29 -0.65 -6.14
C LYS A 84 13.43 -0.74 -5.13
N VAL A 85 13.79 0.37 -4.50
CA VAL A 85 14.83 0.42 -3.47
C VAL A 85 14.46 -0.46 -2.28
N LEU A 86 13.21 -0.39 -1.82
CA LEU A 86 12.74 -1.16 -0.67
C LEU A 86 12.68 -2.67 -0.93
N THR A 87 12.34 -3.07 -2.16
CA THR A 87 12.16 -4.49 -2.49
C THR A 87 13.42 -5.16 -3.02
N THR A 88 14.33 -4.40 -3.69
CA THR A 88 15.57 -4.95 -4.26
C THR A 88 16.81 -4.56 -3.48
N GLY A 89 16.74 -3.58 -2.59
CA GLY A 89 17.88 -3.10 -1.84
C GLY A 89 18.84 -2.23 -2.64
N GLU A 90 18.43 -1.80 -3.82
CA GLU A 90 19.24 -0.91 -4.70
C GLU A 90 18.88 0.57 -4.50
#